data_485874eefbdf859a5374f61a9cb0e243
#
_entry.id   485874eefbdf859a5374f61a9cb0e243
#
_cell.length_a   1.000
_cell.length_b   1.000
_cell.length_c   1.000
_cell.angle_alpha   90.00
_cell.angle_beta   90.00
_cell.angle_gamma   90.00
#
_symmetry.space_group_name_H-M   'P 1'
#
loop_
_entity.id
_entity.type
_entity.pdbx_description
1 polymer ?
#
loop_
_entity_poly.entity_id
_entity_poly.type
_entity_poly.pdbx_seq_one_letter_code
_entity_poly.pdbx_strand_id
1 'polypeptide(L)'
;MKAVVINQYGSKEVLEEAEVTLPKLSEHQVLVKEYATSINPIDWKLREGYLKQMFDWSFPIILGWDVAGVITEVGSQVTDWQVGDKVFARPETTRFGTYAEVTIVDDHLLAKIPETISL
;
A
#
# COMPACT_ATOMS: atom_id res chain seq x y z
N MET A 1 12.16 -5.13 -1.00
CA MET A 1 10.95 -5.81 -1.51
C MET A 1 10.70 -5.44 -2.97
N LYS A 2 10.01 -6.29 -3.68
CA LYS A 2 9.61 -6.00 -5.06
C LYS A 2 8.33 -5.21 -5.10
N ALA A 3 8.29 -4.21 -5.98
CA ALA A 3 7.13 -3.37 -6.21
C ALA A 3 7.04 -2.99 -7.68
N VAL A 4 5.85 -2.60 -8.13
CA VAL A 4 5.66 -1.99 -9.43
C VAL A 4 5.58 -0.48 -9.21
N VAL A 5 6.51 0.25 -9.82
CA VAL A 5 6.69 1.68 -9.58
C VAL A 5 6.58 2.48 -10.86
N ILE A 6 6.42 3.80 -10.70
CA ILE A 6 6.66 4.75 -11.79
C ILE A 6 7.77 5.69 -11.38
N ASN A 7 8.65 6.03 -12.33
CA ASN A 7 9.72 7.01 -12.15
C ASN A 7 9.44 8.30 -12.91
N GLN A 8 8.32 8.34 -13.59
CA GLN A 8 7.81 9.51 -14.32
C GLN A 8 6.33 9.34 -14.57
N TYR A 9 5.63 10.41 -14.83
CA TYR A 9 4.23 10.35 -15.26
C TYR A 9 4.16 9.90 -16.72
N GLY A 10 3.10 9.20 -17.08
CA GLY A 10 2.89 8.75 -18.45
C GLY A 10 1.84 7.64 -18.54
N SER A 11 1.82 7.00 -19.70
CA SER A 11 0.91 5.88 -19.97
C SER A 11 1.44 4.59 -19.32
N LYS A 12 0.80 3.46 -19.60
CA LYS A 12 1.15 2.17 -19.00
C LYS A 12 2.62 1.77 -19.17
N GLU A 13 3.30 2.29 -20.18
CA GLU A 13 4.70 1.98 -20.43
C GLU A 13 5.65 2.47 -19.34
N VAL A 14 5.21 3.40 -18.49
CA VAL A 14 6.04 3.88 -17.37
C VAL A 14 6.02 2.97 -16.15
N LEU A 15 5.16 1.97 -16.14
CA LEU A 15 5.13 0.98 -15.05
C LEU A 15 6.34 0.05 -15.16
N GLU A 16 7.07 -0.10 -14.05
CA GLU A 16 8.23 -1.00 -14.02
C GLU A 16 8.39 -1.68 -12.68
N GLU A 17 8.93 -2.88 -12.69
CA GLU A 17 9.25 -3.61 -11.46
C GLU A 17 10.57 -3.09 -10.89
N ALA A 18 10.63 -2.89 -9.57
CA ALA A 18 11.81 -2.36 -8.90
C ALA A 18 11.92 -2.90 -7.47
N GLU A 19 13.13 -2.88 -6.95
CA GLU A 19 13.38 -3.08 -5.52
C GLU A 19 13.17 -1.74 -4.80
N VAL A 20 12.36 -1.76 -3.75
CA VAL A 20 12.04 -0.56 -2.97
C VAL A 20 12.22 -0.87 -1.49
N THR A 21 12.79 0.09 -0.76
CA THR A 21 12.86 0.03 0.70
C THR A 21 11.78 0.92 1.28
N LEU A 22 10.92 0.34 2.11
CA LEU A 22 9.88 1.09 2.81
C LEU A 22 10.49 1.85 3.98
N PRO A 23 9.89 2.99 4.38
CA PRO A 23 10.28 3.65 5.61
C PRO A 23 9.98 2.77 6.82
N LYS A 24 10.58 3.09 7.97
CA LYS A 24 10.26 2.40 9.22
C LYS A 24 8.81 2.61 9.59
N LEU A 25 8.21 1.59 10.24
CA LEU A 25 6.87 1.74 10.81
C LEU A 25 6.87 2.84 11.88
N SER A 26 5.85 3.67 11.84
CA SER A 26 5.56 4.57 12.95
C SER A 26 4.81 3.81 14.05
N GLU A 27 4.59 4.47 15.20
CA GLU A 27 3.99 3.86 16.38
C GLU A 27 2.62 3.22 16.12
N HIS A 28 1.83 3.80 15.23
CA HIS A 28 0.45 3.40 14.94
C HIS A 28 0.28 2.78 13.56
N GLN A 29 1.33 2.22 13.02
CA GLN A 29 1.29 1.55 11.72
C GLN A 29 1.57 0.06 11.85
N VAL A 30 1.09 -0.70 10.87
CA VAL A 30 1.38 -2.13 10.72
C VAL A 30 1.97 -2.39 9.35
N LEU A 31 2.73 -3.48 9.25
CA LEU A 31 3.20 -3.99 7.96
C LEU A 31 2.31 -5.16 7.56
N VAL A 32 1.76 -5.09 6.36
CA VAL A 32 0.86 -6.11 5.82
C VAL A 32 1.52 -6.81 4.64
N LYS A 33 1.67 -8.14 4.74
CA LYS A 33 2.05 -8.97 3.60
C LYS A 33 0.82 -9.12 2.72
N GLU A 34 0.93 -8.69 1.47
CA GLU A 34 -0.21 -8.61 0.57
C GLU A 34 -0.54 -9.96 -0.06
N TYR A 35 -1.83 -10.28 -0.08
CA TYR A 35 -2.38 -11.41 -0.80
C TYR A 35 -3.21 -10.94 -1.99
N ALA A 36 -3.76 -9.74 -1.92
CA ALA A 36 -4.54 -9.14 -3.00
C ALA A 36 -4.50 -7.61 -2.94
N THR A 37 -4.56 -7.01 -4.09
CA THR A 37 -4.78 -5.58 -4.28
C THR A 37 -5.81 -5.41 -5.38
N SER A 38 -6.29 -4.19 -5.62
CA SER A 38 -7.20 -3.91 -6.71
C SER A 38 -6.75 -2.70 -7.51
N ILE A 39 -7.24 -2.62 -8.75
CA ILE A 39 -6.95 -1.53 -9.66
C ILE A 39 -8.15 -0.61 -9.70
N ASN A 40 -7.93 0.67 -9.45
CA ASN A 40 -8.96 1.69 -9.39
C ASN A 40 -8.63 2.87 -10.29
N PRO A 41 -9.62 3.69 -10.67
CA PRO A 41 -9.37 4.87 -11.52
C PRO A 41 -8.31 5.84 -10.99
N ILE A 42 -8.18 5.98 -9.66
CA ILE A 42 -7.15 6.84 -9.08
C ILE A 42 -5.74 6.40 -9.53
N ASP A 43 -5.52 5.12 -9.74
CA ASP A 43 -4.21 4.58 -10.10
C ASP A 43 -3.73 5.14 -11.44
N TRP A 44 -4.56 5.07 -12.49
CA TRP A 44 -4.15 5.58 -13.78
C TRP A 44 -4.15 7.10 -13.85
N LYS A 45 -5.04 7.76 -13.11
CA LYS A 45 -5.07 9.23 -13.04
C LYS A 45 -3.80 9.77 -12.42
N LEU A 46 -3.34 9.13 -11.33
CA LEU A 46 -2.09 9.52 -10.70
C LEU A 46 -0.90 9.20 -11.59
N ARG A 47 -0.89 8.01 -12.22
CA ARG A 47 0.18 7.60 -13.14
C ARG A 47 0.36 8.60 -14.28
N GLU A 48 -0.72 9.12 -14.86
CA GLU A 48 -0.67 10.05 -15.97
C GLU A 48 -0.43 11.51 -15.55
N GLY A 49 -0.37 11.77 -14.24
CA GLY A 49 -0.05 13.09 -13.73
C GLY A 49 -1.23 14.02 -13.51
N TYR A 50 -2.47 13.54 -13.63
CA TYR A 50 -3.65 14.37 -13.40
C TYR A 50 -3.77 14.88 -11.96
N LEU A 51 -3.12 14.20 -11.02
CA LEU A 51 -3.19 14.53 -9.59
C LEU A 51 -1.88 15.14 -9.06
N LYS A 52 -0.93 15.47 -9.92
CA LYS A 52 0.40 15.94 -9.48
C LYS A 52 0.37 17.22 -8.68
N GLN A 53 -0.65 18.05 -8.83
CA GLN A 53 -0.80 19.26 -8.04
C GLN A 53 -1.32 18.97 -6.63
N MET A 54 -2.04 17.85 -6.44
CA MET A 54 -2.52 17.43 -5.13
C MET A 54 -1.47 16.61 -4.39
N PHE A 55 -0.70 15.82 -5.13
CA PHE A 55 0.28 14.89 -4.57
C PHE A 55 1.64 15.17 -5.21
N ASP A 56 2.37 16.11 -4.62
CA ASP A 56 3.72 16.48 -5.09
C ASP A 56 4.75 15.53 -4.46
N TRP A 57 4.75 14.29 -4.92
CA TRP A 57 5.63 13.25 -4.39
C TRP A 57 6.90 13.11 -5.22
N SER A 58 7.97 12.69 -4.53
CA SER A 58 9.20 12.28 -5.18
C SER A 58 9.05 10.89 -5.80
N PHE A 59 9.65 10.67 -6.96
CA PHE A 59 9.74 9.35 -7.55
C PHE A 59 10.82 8.51 -6.84
N PRO A 60 10.74 7.19 -6.81
CA PRO A 60 9.67 6.38 -7.41
C PRO A 60 8.37 6.43 -6.61
N ILE A 61 7.25 6.21 -7.29
CA ILE A 61 5.93 6.11 -6.68
C ILE A 61 5.41 4.69 -6.88
N ILE A 62 4.93 4.08 -5.80
CA ILE A 62 4.20 2.82 -5.85
C ILE A 62 2.71 3.18 -5.88
N LEU A 63 2.01 2.73 -6.92
CA LEU A 63 0.57 2.94 -7.05
C LEU A 63 -0.22 1.91 -6.24
N GLY A 64 -1.53 2.10 -6.20
CA GLY A 64 -2.46 1.18 -5.55
C GLY A 64 -2.74 1.53 -4.10
N TRP A 65 -4.02 1.49 -3.72
CA TRP A 65 -4.44 1.87 -2.37
C TRP A 65 -5.57 1.00 -1.84
N ASP A 66 -5.61 -0.27 -2.26
CA ASP A 66 -6.46 -1.29 -1.64
C ASP A 66 -5.60 -2.52 -1.35
N VAL A 67 -5.79 -3.12 -0.19
CA VAL A 67 -5.01 -4.29 0.21
C VAL A 67 -5.85 -5.27 1.02
N ALA A 68 -5.57 -6.54 0.83
CA ALA A 68 -5.98 -7.62 1.73
C ALA A 68 -4.76 -8.50 1.99
N GLY A 69 -4.54 -8.85 3.24
CA GLY A 69 -3.35 -9.64 3.58
C GLY A 69 -3.25 -9.96 5.07
N VAL A 70 -2.04 -10.26 5.49
CA VAL A 70 -1.73 -10.69 6.85
C VAL A 70 -0.73 -9.73 7.47
N ILE A 71 -1.01 -9.31 8.71
CA ILE A 71 -0.08 -8.47 9.47
C ILE A 71 1.18 -9.27 9.81
N THR A 72 2.34 -8.73 9.48
CA THR A 72 3.64 -9.35 9.78
C THR A 72 4.45 -8.55 10.81
N GLU A 73 4.12 -7.28 11.03
CA GLU A 73 4.80 -6.43 12.00
C GLU A 73 3.83 -5.35 12.48
N VAL A 74 3.92 -4.98 13.76
CA VAL A 74 3.09 -3.93 14.34
C VAL A 74 3.94 -2.86 15.00
N GLY A 75 3.50 -1.61 14.89
CA GLY A 75 4.14 -0.48 15.57
C GLY A 75 3.98 -0.56 17.09
N SER A 76 4.81 0.18 17.80
CA SER A 76 4.94 0.06 19.27
C SER A 76 3.67 0.44 20.05
N GLN A 77 2.78 1.23 19.49
CA GLN A 77 1.54 1.69 20.12
C GLN A 77 0.28 1.02 19.55
N VAL A 78 0.45 0.05 18.65
CA VAL A 78 -0.69 -0.71 18.11
C VAL A 78 -1.16 -1.71 19.16
N THR A 79 -2.44 -1.60 19.56
CA THR A 79 -3.03 -2.42 20.62
C THR A 79 -4.14 -3.35 20.13
N ASP A 80 -4.87 -2.95 19.06
CA ASP A 80 -6.03 -3.69 18.58
C ASP A 80 -5.69 -4.77 17.55
N TRP A 81 -4.46 -4.81 17.10
CA TRP A 81 -3.99 -5.70 16.04
C TRP A 81 -2.72 -6.42 16.46
N GLN A 82 -2.54 -7.62 15.92
CA GLN A 82 -1.34 -8.42 16.20
C GLN A 82 -0.87 -9.15 14.95
N VAL A 83 0.39 -9.56 14.96
CA VAL A 83 0.98 -10.37 13.89
C VAL A 83 0.14 -11.62 13.67
N GLY A 84 -0.15 -11.91 12.41
CA GLY A 84 -0.98 -13.04 11.99
C GLY A 84 -2.44 -12.68 11.70
N ASP A 85 -2.89 -11.49 12.08
CA ASP A 85 -4.27 -11.06 11.79
C ASP A 85 -4.47 -10.89 10.29
N LYS A 86 -5.61 -11.39 9.81
CA LYS A 86 -6.04 -11.22 8.41
C LYS A 86 -6.88 -9.97 8.30
N VAL A 87 -6.44 -9.05 7.45
CA VAL A 87 -7.02 -7.71 7.37
C VAL A 87 -7.22 -7.27 5.93
N PHE A 88 -8.11 -6.28 5.75
CA PHE A 88 -8.18 -5.52 4.52
C PHE A 88 -8.25 -4.04 4.86
N ALA A 89 -7.85 -3.21 3.92
CA ALA A 89 -7.80 -1.78 4.14
C ALA A 89 -7.78 -0.99 2.83
N ARG A 90 -8.20 0.26 2.95
CA ARG A 90 -7.87 1.31 2.01
C ARG A 90 -6.89 2.22 2.74
N PRO A 91 -5.56 2.05 2.53
CA PRO A 91 -4.55 2.86 3.22
C PRO A 91 -4.64 4.34 2.84
N GLU A 92 -3.95 5.18 3.59
CA GLU A 92 -3.75 6.57 3.20
C GLU A 92 -3.08 6.65 1.83
N THR A 93 -3.45 7.66 1.05
CA THR A 93 -2.83 7.88 -0.27
C THR A 93 -1.46 8.50 -0.07
N THR A 94 -0.44 7.67 -0.15
CA THR A 94 0.98 8.05 -0.08
C THR A 94 1.71 7.55 -1.31
N ARG A 95 2.96 7.94 -1.48
CA ARG A 95 3.78 7.42 -2.59
C ARG A 95 4.20 5.95 -2.42
N PHE A 96 3.84 5.34 -1.30
CA PHE A 96 4.10 3.92 -1.04
C PHE A 96 2.78 3.16 -1.05
N GLY A 97 2.27 2.91 -2.24
CA GLY A 97 0.99 2.22 -2.43
C GLY A 97 1.09 0.70 -2.33
N THR A 98 0.08 0.03 -2.87
CA THR A 98 -0.12 -1.41 -2.67
C THR A 98 0.30 -2.30 -3.84
N TYR A 99 0.86 -1.76 -4.92
CA TYR A 99 1.44 -2.59 -6.00
C TYR A 99 2.81 -3.13 -5.58
N ALA A 100 2.84 -3.91 -4.49
CA ALA A 100 4.06 -4.36 -3.83
C ALA A 100 3.82 -5.65 -3.04
N GLU A 101 4.90 -6.29 -2.60
CA GLU A 101 4.80 -7.50 -1.77
C GLU A 101 4.26 -7.21 -0.37
N VAL A 102 4.61 -6.05 0.19
CA VAL A 102 4.16 -5.59 1.49
C VAL A 102 3.79 -4.13 1.44
N THR A 103 2.93 -3.70 2.35
CA THR A 103 2.55 -2.30 2.47
C THR A 103 2.40 -1.88 3.92
N ILE A 104 2.52 -0.58 4.18
CA ILE A 104 2.34 0.01 5.50
C ILE A 104 0.94 0.59 5.56
N VAL A 105 0.21 0.27 6.63
CA VAL A 105 -1.17 0.76 6.85
C VAL A 105 -1.28 1.32 8.25
N ASP A 106 -1.93 2.48 8.38
CA ASP A 106 -2.25 3.05 9.69
C ASP A 106 -3.27 2.14 10.40
N ASP A 107 -3.08 1.91 11.69
CA ASP A 107 -3.87 0.94 12.45
C ASP A 107 -5.38 1.22 12.44
N HIS A 108 -5.78 2.49 12.41
CA HIS A 108 -7.19 2.88 12.41
C HIS A 108 -7.90 2.67 11.07
N LEU A 109 -7.18 2.32 10.01
CA LEU A 109 -7.73 2.09 8.69
C LEU A 109 -7.96 0.61 8.39
N LEU A 110 -7.58 -0.27 9.30
CA LEU A 110 -7.68 -1.72 9.12
C LEU A 110 -9.08 -2.23 9.46
N ALA A 111 -9.52 -3.26 8.74
CA ALA A 111 -10.70 -4.02 9.07
C ALA A 111 -10.37 -5.51 9.02
N LYS A 112 -10.99 -6.29 9.91
CA LYS A 112 -10.76 -7.73 9.99
C LYS A 112 -11.49 -8.44 8.86
N ILE A 113 -10.79 -9.37 8.20
CA ILE A 113 -11.43 -10.26 7.22
C ILE A 113 -12.26 -11.28 8.00
N PRO A 114 -13.57 -11.44 7.67
CA PRO A 114 -14.42 -12.45 8.31
C PRO A 114 -13.85 -13.85 8.12
N GLU A 115 -13.97 -14.70 9.14
CA GLU A 115 -13.45 -16.08 9.10
C GLU A 115 -14.07 -16.92 8.00
N THR A 116 -15.26 -16.55 7.54
CA THR A 116 -15.98 -17.25 6.45
C THR A 116 -15.44 -16.94 5.06
N ILE A 117 -14.50 -15.99 4.93
CA ILE A 117 -13.94 -15.54 3.66
C ILE A 117 -12.44 -15.87 3.67
N SER A 118 -11.95 -16.51 2.60
CA SER A 118 -10.52 -16.76 2.43
C SER A 118 -9.82 -15.57 1.76
N LEU A 119 -8.54 -15.46 1.99
CA LEU A 119 -7.68 -14.51 1.29
C LEU A 119 -7.46 -14.92 -0.16
#